data_254e2ce03f74e358052248566128f889
#
_entry.id   254e2ce03f74e358052248566128f889
#
_cell.length_a   1.000
_cell.length_b   1.000
_cell.length_c   1.000
_cell.angle_alpha   90.00
_cell.angle_beta   90.00
_cell.angle_gamma   90.00
#
_symmetry.space_group_name_H-M   'P 1'
#
loop_
_entity.id
_entity.type
_entity.pdbx_description
1 polymer ?
#
loop_
_entity_poly.entity_id
_entity_poly.type
_entity_poly.pdbx_seq_one_letter_code
_entity_poly.pdbx_strand_id
1 'polypeptide(L)'
;MSNSKYFQDELTYLRESGSEFAKYHPKLTHFLSEGTFDPDVERLLEGFAFLTGRIREKIDDELPELTQSLMTLLWPHYMRSIPSLCISELKPHTGSVTEKTVVKRGAEMASEQIEGTQCLFRTCYDVDLYPITITNIEQTNSRTSSTIDVTLSTEHGLELSRIGLDTLRLHLYGEIHITRTVFLWLFRYLDYVELDVGGGYKHRLGPEYVKPVGHEEDEALLPYSKNSFAGYRLLQEFFSLPDKFMFFDIKGLKWLKGIPQRSTVKVKFHFKRALPSEVVLKDKHLRLHCTPAVNLFQKDGDPIRLEHRRNEYKVRPQSNTQEHYEVYSIEQVESWSKDERRRKPLIEFESFEHQINQRDKREFYKSKVGERVSGRGLERYISFHTHNGDIADLGTETVLMKLQCSNADLAERLSVGDITYATHKSPTYATFKNITKPTQSVSPQVNGELQWQLIANMSLNYLSLANIDVLKVLLSTYDFHSRVDRQAHRASIHRLDGIVSSEIKPIDRVFRGVSVRGNQFKLVTNSKFFVNEGDMFLMATVLNEFIRLYSSVNSFTELEVFDEATGEVYNWASLIGQQTIL
;
A
#
# COMPACT_ATOMS: atom_id res chain seq x y z
N MET A 1 13.87 10.15 18.04
CA MET A 1 13.83 9.91 19.50
C MET A 1 15.00 9.07 20.00
N SER A 2 15.70 8.30 19.17
CA SER A 2 16.89 7.52 19.56
C SER A 2 18.05 8.40 20.02
N ASN A 3 18.33 9.48 19.31
CA ASN A 3 19.40 10.44 19.60
C ASN A 3 19.31 11.04 21.03
N SER A 4 18.09 11.20 21.56
CA SER A 4 17.87 11.70 22.93
C SER A 4 18.25 10.67 24.01
N LYS A 5 18.11 9.36 23.73
CA LYS A 5 18.45 8.31 24.67
C LYS A 5 19.96 8.18 24.83
N TYR A 6 20.70 8.03 23.73
CA TYR A 6 22.15 7.93 23.75
C TYR A 6 22.80 9.18 24.36
N PHE A 7 22.28 10.37 24.06
CA PHE A 7 22.75 11.61 24.69
C PHE A 7 22.54 11.58 26.22
N GLN A 8 21.36 11.17 26.69
CA GLN A 8 21.07 11.12 28.11
C GLN A 8 21.92 10.05 28.85
N ASP A 9 22.09 8.90 28.23
CA ASP A 9 22.92 7.82 28.81
C ASP A 9 24.38 8.27 28.95
N GLU A 10 24.95 8.90 27.91
CA GLU A 10 26.30 9.40 27.94
C GLU A 10 26.49 10.59 28.90
N LEU A 11 25.50 11.50 28.95
CA LEU A 11 25.54 12.62 29.89
C LEU A 11 25.49 12.12 31.35
N THR A 12 24.64 11.16 31.63
CA THR A 12 24.56 10.54 32.96
C THR A 12 25.87 9.86 33.33
N TYR A 13 26.43 9.06 32.39
CA TYR A 13 27.70 8.39 32.59
C TYR A 13 28.86 9.39 32.86
N LEU A 14 28.93 10.49 32.11
CA LEU A 14 29.95 11.53 32.30
C LEU A 14 29.84 12.22 33.66
N ARG A 15 28.61 12.48 34.12
CA ARG A 15 28.35 13.08 35.45
C ARG A 15 28.70 12.14 36.57
N GLU A 16 28.30 10.87 36.49
CA GLU A 16 28.67 9.85 37.50
C GLU A 16 30.16 9.64 37.56
N SER A 17 30.82 9.45 36.41
CA SER A 17 32.27 9.28 36.33
C SER A 17 33.02 10.52 36.79
N GLY A 18 32.55 11.71 36.49
CA GLY A 18 33.12 12.97 36.98
C GLY A 18 33.01 13.12 38.49
N SER A 19 31.86 12.74 39.07
CA SER A 19 31.66 12.71 40.53
C SER A 19 32.57 11.68 41.23
N GLU A 20 32.77 10.51 40.63
CA GLU A 20 33.67 9.50 41.15
C GLU A 20 35.13 9.93 41.08
N PHE A 21 35.56 10.54 39.95
CA PHE A 21 36.88 11.10 39.77
C PHE A 21 37.20 12.21 40.76
N ALA A 22 36.20 13.06 41.09
CA ALA A 22 36.33 14.14 42.06
C ALA A 22 36.68 13.63 43.48
N LYS A 23 36.23 12.42 43.86
CA LYS A 23 36.56 11.79 45.16
C LYS A 23 38.05 11.52 45.32
N TYR A 24 38.72 11.19 44.23
CA TYR A 24 40.18 10.93 44.24
C TYR A 24 41.01 12.18 43.97
N HIS A 25 40.42 13.28 43.49
CA HIS A 25 41.06 14.53 43.14
C HIS A 25 40.39 15.74 43.82
N PRO A 26 40.62 16.01 45.11
CA PRO A 26 39.91 17.03 45.88
C PRO A 26 39.99 18.44 45.30
N LYS A 27 41.02 18.77 44.52
CA LYS A 27 41.17 20.07 43.85
C LYS A 27 40.17 20.30 42.72
N LEU A 28 39.57 19.24 42.19
CA LEU A 28 38.63 19.28 41.09
C LEU A 28 37.17 19.09 41.52
N THR A 29 36.96 18.84 42.83
CA THR A 29 35.61 18.62 43.41
C THR A 29 34.66 19.79 43.11
N HIS A 30 35.18 21.00 43.10
CA HIS A 30 34.35 22.19 42.83
C HIS A 30 33.79 22.26 41.41
N PHE A 31 34.43 21.55 40.45
CA PHE A 31 34.03 21.52 39.04
C PHE A 31 33.21 20.29 38.66
N LEU A 32 33.33 19.18 39.41
CA LEU A 32 32.80 17.87 39.01
C LEU A 32 31.91 17.21 40.06
N SER A 33 31.63 17.82 41.22
CA SER A 33 30.74 17.22 42.23
C SER A 33 29.28 17.59 42.03
N GLU A 34 28.39 16.65 42.36
CA GLU A 34 26.93 16.89 42.33
C GLU A 34 26.57 18.09 43.20
N GLY A 35 25.92 19.10 42.61
CA GLY A 35 25.37 20.26 43.30
C GLY A 35 26.15 21.59 43.14
N THR A 36 27.34 21.58 42.55
CA THR A 36 28.15 22.79 42.29
C THR A 36 28.73 22.76 40.89
N PHE A 37 27.88 22.58 39.89
CA PHE A 37 28.33 22.59 38.48
C PHE A 37 28.64 24.01 38.02
N ASP A 38 29.87 24.19 37.58
CA ASP A 38 30.21 25.36 36.78
C ASP A 38 29.45 25.31 35.45
N PRO A 39 28.65 26.31 35.08
CA PRO A 39 27.84 26.30 33.86
C PRO A 39 28.66 26.05 32.57
N ASP A 40 29.93 26.46 32.56
CA ASP A 40 30.79 26.27 31.39
C ASP A 40 31.31 24.82 31.31
N VAL A 41 31.53 24.15 32.42
CA VAL A 41 31.89 22.71 32.47
C VAL A 41 30.68 21.88 32.09
N GLU A 42 29.46 22.23 32.54
CA GLU A 42 28.23 21.54 32.16
C GLU A 42 27.97 21.61 30.66
N ARG A 43 28.14 22.77 30.03
CA ARG A 43 28.03 22.93 28.58
C ARG A 43 29.06 22.10 27.81
N LEU A 44 30.28 21.97 28.33
CA LEU A 44 31.31 21.11 27.74
C LEU A 44 30.94 19.65 27.85
N LEU A 45 30.41 19.20 28.99
CA LEU A 45 29.94 17.83 29.18
C LEU A 45 28.73 17.52 28.29
N GLU A 46 27.77 18.44 28.15
CA GLU A 46 26.65 18.30 27.23
C GLU A 46 27.12 18.21 25.77
N GLY A 47 28.07 19.07 25.36
CA GLY A 47 28.65 19.04 24.01
C GLY A 47 29.39 17.74 23.74
N PHE A 48 30.14 17.23 24.73
CA PHE A 48 30.85 15.97 24.62
C PHE A 48 29.90 14.77 24.61
N ALA A 49 28.89 14.75 25.50
CA ALA A 49 27.84 13.74 25.52
C ALA A 49 27.06 13.69 24.19
N PHE A 50 26.82 14.85 23.57
CA PHE A 50 26.18 14.90 22.26
C PHE A 50 27.05 14.26 21.17
N LEU A 51 28.35 14.53 21.16
CA LEU A 51 29.27 13.95 20.18
C LEU A 51 29.47 12.44 20.39
N THR A 52 29.69 12.01 21.65
CA THR A 52 29.87 10.60 21.99
C THR A 52 28.60 9.81 21.81
N GLY A 53 27.44 10.36 22.16
CA GLY A 53 26.13 9.75 21.92
C GLY A 53 25.89 9.48 20.44
N ARG A 54 26.27 10.42 19.56
CA ARG A 54 26.21 10.21 18.09
C ARG A 54 27.18 9.15 17.58
N ILE A 55 28.36 9.04 18.18
CA ILE A 55 29.33 8.00 17.82
C ILE A 55 28.81 6.64 18.28
N ARG A 56 28.28 6.54 19.49
CA ARG A 56 27.71 5.32 20.03
C ARG A 56 26.47 4.86 19.25
N GLU A 57 25.57 5.79 18.92
CA GLU A 57 24.45 5.51 18.03
C GLU A 57 24.91 4.90 16.70
N LYS A 58 26.00 5.44 16.10
CA LYS A 58 26.57 4.89 14.87
C LYS A 58 27.24 3.53 15.04
N ILE A 59 27.81 3.24 16.21
CA ILE A 59 28.44 1.96 16.51
C ILE A 59 27.39 0.89 16.83
N ASP A 60 26.36 1.25 17.60
CA ASP A 60 25.25 0.36 17.95
C ASP A 60 24.34 0.07 16.75
N ASP A 61 24.30 0.97 15.78
CA ASP A 61 23.62 0.81 14.50
C ASP A 61 24.50 -0.06 13.59
N GLU A 62 24.61 -1.34 13.92
CA GLU A 62 25.47 -2.31 13.23
C GLU A 62 25.22 -2.32 11.72
N LEU A 63 26.06 -1.61 10.96
CA LEU A 63 26.12 -1.58 9.50
C LEU A 63 24.80 -1.17 8.79
N PRO A 64 24.20 0.01 9.09
CA PRO A 64 22.97 0.44 8.46
C PRO A 64 23.08 0.56 6.93
N GLU A 65 24.28 0.81 6.42
CA GLU A 65 24.52 0.90 4.97
C GLU A 65 24.39 -0.45 4.28
N LEU A 66 24.85 -1.54 4.92
CA LEU A 66 24.73 -2.89 4.39
C LEU A 66 23.27 -3.36 4.42
N THR A 67 22.59 -3.16 5.55
CA THR A 67 21.17 -3.53 5.68
C THR A 67 20.28 -2.74 4.73
N GLN A 68 20.51 -1.42 4.58
CA GLN A 68 19.78 -0.61 3.61
C GLN A 68 20.05 -1.04 2.17
N SER A 69 21.29 -1.35 1.82
CA SER A 69 21.63 -1.85 0.48
C SER A 69 20.96 -3.19 0.19
N LEU A 70 20.99 -4.13 1.13
CA LEU A 70 20.27 -5.41 1.01
C LEU A 70 18.75 -5.20 0.90
N MET A 71 18.16 -4.31 1.72
CA MET A 71 16.74 -3.99 1.68
C MET A 71 16.37 -3.31 0.36
N THR A 72 17.17 -2.38 -0.14
CA THR A 72 16.93 -1.72 -1.42
C THR A 72 16.99 -2.71 -2.57
N LEU A 73 17.86 -3.71 -2.49
CA LEU A 73 17.99 -4.75 -3.50
C LEU A 73 16.83 -5.75 -3.48
N LEU A 74 16.46 -6.21 -2.30
CA LEU A 74 15.48 -7.29 -2.11
C LEU A 74 14.05 -6.76 -1.96
N TRP A 75 13.88 -5.62 -1.25
CA TRP A 75 12.59 -5.00 -0.94
C TRP A 75 12.59 -3.48 -1.04
N PRO A 76 12.83 -2.93 -2.22
CA PRO A 76 12.90 -1.48 -2.41
C PRO A 76 11.60 -0.75 -1.98
N HIS A 77 10.46 -1.43 -2.03
CA HIS A 77 9.17 -0.87 -1.62
C HIS A 77 9.08 -0.66 -0.09
N TYR A 78 9.80 -1.46 0.71
CA TYR A 78 9.82 -1.30 2.17
C TYR A 78 10.59 -0.05 2.61
N MET A 79 11.58 0.38 1.82
CA MET A 79 12.37 1.60 2.04
C MET A 79 11.68 2.87 1.52
N ARG A 80 10.38 2.78 1.21
CA ARG A 80 9.56 3.88 0.70
C ARG A 80 8.40 4.14 1.64
N SER A 81 8.06 5.42 1.82
CA SER A 81 6.88 5.80 2.59
C SER A 81 5.61 5.29 1.90
N ILE A 82 4.61 4.92 2.69
CA ILE A 82 3.26 4.69 2.16
C ILE A 82 2.58 6.05 2.05
N PRO A 83 2.31 6.55 0.84
CA PRO A 83 1.66 7.83 0.66
C PRO A 83 0.18 7.75 1.02
N SER A 84 -0.46 8.90 1.19
CA SER A 84 -1.90 8.96 1.44
C SER A 84 -2.70 8.32 0.32
N LEU A 85 -3.69 7.52 0.70
CA LEU A 85 -4.55 6.74 -0.15
C LEU A 85 -6.01 7.11 0.11
N CYS A 86 -6.86 7.11 -0.91
CA CYS A 86 -8.30 7.29 -0.77
C CYS A 86 -9.06 6.54 -1.87
N ILE A 87 -10.38 6.49 -1.75
CA ILE A 87 -11.27 6.06 -2.82
C ILE A 87 -11.87 7.29 -3.47
N SER A 88 -11.80 7.37 -4.79
CA SER A 88 -12.39 8.45 -5.60
C SER A 88 -13.50 7.91 -6.50
N GLU A 89 -14.57 8.70 -6.65
CA GLU A 89 -15.70 8.46 -7.53
C GLU A 89 -15.58 9.41 -8.73
N LEU A 90 -15.70 8.86 -9.94
CA LEU A 90 -15.76 9.64 -11.17
C LEU A 90 -17.23 9.68 -11.65
N LYS A 91 -17.70 10.86 -12.04
CA LYS A 91 -19.04 11.03 -12.61
C LYS A 91 -18.91 11.56 -14.02
N PRO A 92 -19.42 10.84 -15.04
CA PRO A 92 -19.46 11.35 -16.40
C PRO A 92 -20.21 12.68 -16.45
N HIS A 93 -19.78 13.60 -17.30
CA HIS A 93 -20.58 14.78 -17.60
C HIS A 93 -21.81 14.35 -18.39
N THR A 94 -22.95 14.87 -18.04
CA THR A 94 -24.23 14.56 -18.69
C THR A 94 -24.12 14.75 -20.20
N GLY A 95 -24.39 13.69 -20.97
CA GLY A 95 -24.35 13.71 -22.43
C GLY A 95 -22.95 13.64 -23.06
N SER A 96 -21.85 13.61 -22.27
CA SER A 96 -20.48 13.50 -22.81
C SER A 96 -20.05 12.05 -23.07
N VAL A 97 -20.66 11.11 -22.36
CA VAL A 97 -20.40 9.67 -22.49
C VAL A 97 -21.68 9.00 -22.99
N THR A 98 -21.65 8.44 -24.19
CA THR A 98 -22.78 7.72 -24.81
C THR A 98 -22.56 6.22 -24.87
N GLU A 99 -21.29 5.79 -24.77
CA GLU A 99 -20.86 4.40 -24.78
C GLU A 99 -19.72 4.21 -23.76
N LYS A 100 -19.27 2.97 -23.55
CA LYS A 100 -18.15 2.66 -22.69
C LYS A 100 -16.93 3.54 -23.00
N THR A 101 -16.51 4.35 -22.04
CA THR A 101 -15.30 5.17 -22.10
C THR A 101 -14.37 4.78 -20.95
N VAL A 102 -13.08 4.59 -21.23
CA VAL A 102 -12.13 4.11 -20.21
C VAL A 102 -11.22 5.24 -19.77
N VAL A 103 -11.28 5.56 -18.47
CA VAL A 103 -10.27 6.38 -17.81
C VAL A 103 -9.11 5.47 -17.44
N LYS A 104 -7.97 5.70 -18.05
CA LYS A 104 -6.78 4.88 -17.77
C LYS A 104 -6.22 5.15 -16.39
N ARG A 105 -5.62 4.11 -15.80
CA ARG A 105 -4.79 4.18 -14.61
C ARG A 105 -3.76 5.31 -14.72
N GLY A 106 -3.54 6.07 -13.65
CA GLY A 106 -2.60 7.18 -13.62
C GLY A 106 -3.19 8.54 -14.02
N ALA A 107 -4.52 8.62 -14.26
CA ALA A 107 -5.18 9.91 -14.43
C ALA A 107 -5.03 10.76 -13.16
N GLU A 108 -4.63 12.02 -13.32
CA GLU A 108 -4.36 12.91 -12.20
C GLU A 108 -5.63 13.63 -11.73
N MET A 109 -5.69 13.87 -10.43
CA MET A 109 -6.73 14.60 -9.73
C MET A 109 -6.06 15.51 -8.69
N ALA A 110 -6.42 16.78 -8.64
CA ALA A 110 -5.87 17.71 -7.67
C ALA A 110 -6.88 18.06 -6.57
N SER A 111 -6.35 18.36 -5.40
CA SER A 111 -7.15 18.85 -4.28
C SER A 111 -7.33 20.36 -4.33
N GLU A 112 -8.16 20.89 -3.43
CA GLU A 112 -8.06 22.27 -3.00
C GLU A 112 -6.65 22.60 -2.48
N GLN A 113 -6.30 23.89 -2.47
CA GLN A 113 -5.01 24.33 -1.95
C GLN A 113 -5.00 24.30 -0.42
N ILE A 114 -4.01 23.61 0.13
CA ILE A 114 -3.69 23.65 1.56
C ILE A 114 -2.32 24.31 1.71
N GLU A 115 -2.24 25.37 2.51
CA GLU A 115 -1.00 26.14 2.72
C GLU A 115 -0.32 26.55 1.39
N GLY A 116 -1.13 26.89 0.37
CA GLY A 116 -0.66 27.32 -0.95
C GLY A 116 -0.18 26.19 -1.87
N THR A 117 -0.35 24.91 -1.47
CA THR A 117 0.03 23.74 -2.27
C THR A 117 -1.19 22.87 -2.57
N GLN A 118 -1.33 22.44 -3.82
CA GLN A 118 -2.31 21.42 -4.20
C GLN A 118 -1.74 20.01 -4.02
N CYS A 119 -2.51 19.13 -3.42
CA CYS A 119 -2.16 17.71 -3.34
C CYS A 119 -2.61 17.00 -4.61
N LEU A 120 -1.68 16.28 -5.24
CA LEU A 120 -1.94 15.57 -6.48
C LEU A 120 -2.14 14.08 -6.21
N PHE A 121 -3.26 13.55 -6.67
CA PHE A 121 -3.58 12.13 -6.62
C PHE A 121 -3.65 11.56 -8.03
N ARG A 122 -3.41 10.26 -8.16
CA ARG A 122 -3.60 9.53 -9.41
C ARG A 122 -4.47 8.30 -9.19
N THR A 123 -5.26 7.95 -10.20
CA THR A 123 -6.08 6.73 -10.19
C THR A 123 -5.20 5.49 -10.19
N CYS A 124 -5.60 4.45 -9.43
CA CYS A 124 -4.88 3.19 -9.36
C CYS A 124 -5.43 2.12 -10.30
N TYR A 125 -6.71 2.21 -10.71
CA TYR A 125 -7.35 1.27 -11.61
C TYR A 125 -7.76 1.95 -12.91
N ASP A 126 -7.88 1.16 -13.98
CA ASP A 126 -8.67 1.55 -15.15
C ASP A 126 -10.13 1.64 -14.73
N VAL A 127 -10.82 2.73 -15.07
CA VAL A 127 -12.23 2.94 -14.73
C VAL A 127 -13.06 2.95 -16.00
N ASP A 128 -13.92 1.96 -16.13
CA ASP A 128 -14.92 1.91 -17.19
C ASP A 128 -16.07 2.85 -16.84
N LEU A 129 -16.18 3.96 -17.54
CA LEU A 129 -17.27 4.90 -17.40
C LEU A 129 -18.40 4.50 -18.35
N TYR A 130 -19.58 4.39 -17.79
CA TYR A 130 -20.83 4.12 -18.50
C TYR A 130 -21.84 5.23 -18.21
N PRO A 131 -22.73 5.58 -19.15
CA PRO A 131 -23.82 6.55 -18.90
C PRO A 131 -24.97 5.90 -18.11
N ILE A 132 -24.65 5.35 -16.93
CA ILE A 132 -25.58 4.65 -16.06
C ILE A 132 -25.47 5.17 -14.63
N THR A 133 -26.60 5.15 -13.92
CA THR A 133 -26.70 5.54 -12.51
C THR A 133 -27.46 4.48 -11.72
N ILE A 134 -27.13 4.33 -10.43
CA ILE A 134 -27.93 3.56 -9.49
C ILE A 134 -29.09 4.45 -9.06
N THR A 135 -30.32 4.03 -9.31
CA THR A 135 -31.53 4.81 -8.99
C THR A 135 -32.22 4.33 -7.72
N ASN A 136 -32.09 3.05 -7.38
CA ASN A 136 -32.73 2.49 -6.20
C ASN A 136 -32.03 1.20 -5.75
N ILE A 137 -31.96 0.96 -4.45
CA ILE A 137 -31.51 -0.29 -3.84
C ILE A 137 -32.61 -0.76 -2.89
N GLU A 138 -33.17 -1.94 -3.16
CA GLU A 138 -34.18 -2.58 -2.33
C GLU A 138 -33.64 -3.86 -1.72
N GLN A 139 -33.85 -4.04 -0.42
CA GLN A 139 -33.49 -5.25 0.29
C GLN A 139 -34.75 -5.96 0.79
N THR A 140 -34.88 -7.22 0.46
CA THR A 140 -35.96 -8.08 0.95
C THR A 140 -35.37 -9.25 1.73
N ASN A 141 -35.78 -9.38 2.99
CA ASN A 141 -35.34 -10.46 3.86
C ASN A 141 -36.50 -11.44 4.11
N SER A 142 -36.24 -12.71 3.91
CA SER A 142 -37.09 -13.80 4.39
C SER A 142 -36.44 -14.49 5.61
N ARG A 143 -37.06 -15.53 6.13
CA ARG A 143 -36.50 -16.29 7.26
C ARG A 143 -35.18 -17.01 6.92
N THR A 144 -35.02 -17.45 5.68
CA THR A 144 -33.91 -18.31 5.24
C THR A 144 -33.05 -17.71 4.15
N SER A 145 -33.52 -16.66 3.47
CA SER A 145 -32.85 -16.08 2.30
C SER A 145 -33.02 -14.56 2.29
N SER A 146 -32.17 -13.87 1.56
CA SER A 146 -32.31 -12.44 1.28
C SER A 146 -32.09 -12.16 -0.18
N THR A 147 -32.69 -11.07 -0.65
CA THR A 147 -32.40 -10.50 -1.98
C THR A 147 -32.02 -9.03 -1.86
N ILE A 148 -31.08 -8.62 -2.69
CA ILE A 148 -30.72 -7.22 -2.89
C ILE A 148 -30.98 -6.88 -4.35
N ASP A 149 -31.89 -5.98 -4.60
CA ASP A 149 -32.28 -5.51 -5.93
C ASP A 149 -31.65 -4.15 -6.19
N VAL A 150 -30.75 -4.06 -7.15
CA VAL A 150 -30.09 -2.82 -7.57
C VAL A 150 -30.65 -2.39 -8.92
N THR A 151 -31.33 -1.27 -8.95
CA THR A 151 -31.90 -0.71 -10.18
C THR A 151 -30.89 0.25 -10.82
N LEU A 152 -30.48 -0.06 -12.04
CA LEU A 152 -29.60 0.75 -12.87
C LEU A 152 -30.43 1.38 -13.99
N SER A 153 -30.23 2.67 -14.22
CA SER A 153 -30.88 3.42 -15.32
C SER A 153 -29.82 4.12 -16.16
N THR A 154 -30.02 4.11 -17.47
CA THR A 154 -29.18 4.88 -18.39
C THR A 154 -29.58 6.35 -18.35
N GLU A 155 -28.61 7.23 -18.61
CA GLU A 155 -28.88 8.67 -18.77
C GLU A 155 -29.66 8.92 -20.05
N HIS A 156 -30.60 9.89 -20.00
CA HIS A 156 -31.42 10.32 -21.13
C HIS A 156 -32.18 9.20 -21.87
N GLY A 157 -32.41 8.05 -21.22
CA GLY A 157 -33.12 6.94 -21.85
C GLY A 157 -32.31 6.22 -22.95
N LEU A 158 -30.99 6.31 -22.93
CA LEU A 158 -30.11 5.56 -23.84
C LEU A 158 -30.43 4.06 -23.75
N GLU A 159 -30.37 3.37 -24.88
CA GLU A 159 -30.58 1.92 -24.89
C GLU A 159 -29.40 1.16 -24.28
N LEU A 160 -29.68 0.25 -23.36
CA LEU A 160 -28.67 -0.63 -22.74
C LEU A 160 -27.86 -1.44 -23.77
N SER A 161 -28.48 -1.77 -24.91
CA SER A 161 -27.83 -2.48 -26.00
C SER A 161 -26.65 -1.73 -26.64
N ARG A 162 -26.65 -0.40 -26.56
CA ARG A 162 -25.67 0.49 -27.22
C ARG A 162 -24.51 0.89 -26.33
N ILE A 163 -24.68 0.87 -25.01
CA ILE A 163 -23.64 1.36 -24.06
C ILE A 163 -22.43 0.45 -23.92
N GLY A 164 -22.46 -0.77 -24.49
CA GLY A 164 -21.31 -1.69 -24.48
C GLY A 164 -21.01 -2.30 -23.10
N LEU A 165 -22.02 -2.49 -22.25
CA LEU A 165 -21.86 -3.02 -20.91
C LEU A 165 -21.52 -4.53 -20.93
N ASP A 166 -20.25 -4.87 -20.74
CA ASP A 166 -19.75 -6.25 -20.68
C ASP A 166 -19.45 -6.70 -19.24
N THR A 167 -18.89 -5.79 -18.45
CA THR A 167 -18.53 -5.97 -17.04
C THR A 167 -18.93 -4.72 -16.28
N LEU A 168 -19.51 -4.89 -15.11
CA LEU A 168 -19.88 -3.79 -14.22
C LEU A 168 -19.07 -3.89 -12.94
N ARG A 169 -18.25 -2.89 -12.65
CA ARG A 169 -17.52 -2.76 -11.40
C ARG A 169 -18.32 -1.93 -10.40
N LEU A 170 -18.53 -2.48 -9.22
CA LEU A 170 -19.20 -1.85 -8.09
C LEU A 170 -18.26 -1.75 -6.90
N HIS A 171 -18.44 -0.71 -6.11
CA HIS A 171 -17.72 -0.52 -4.84
C HIS A 171 -18.70 -0.52 -3.67
N LEU A 172 -18.41 -1.32 -2.65
CA LEU A 172 -19.14 -1.31 -1.38
C LEU A 172 -18.61 -0.16 -0.53
N TYR A 173 -19.48 0.80 -0.22
CA TYR A 173 -19.14 2.03 0.48
C TYR A 173 -20.01 2.21 1.73
N GLY A 174 -19.46 2.78 2.78
CA GLY A 174 -20.18 3.15 4.00
C GLY A 174 -19.66 2.49 5.25
N GLU A 175 -20.55 2.18 6.16
CA GLU A 175 -20.22 1.62 7.47
C GLU A 175 -19.54 0.25 7.35
N ILE A 176 -18.40 0.08 8.06
CA ILE A 176 -17.54 -1.11 7.94
C ILE A 176 -18.33 -2.40 8.20
N HIS A 177 -19.19 -2.42 9.21
CA HIS A 177 -19.97 -3.62 9.55
C HIS A 177 -20.93 -4.03 8.42
N ILE A 178 -21.52 -3.06 7.68
CA ILE A 178 -22.40 -3.34 6.53
C ILE A 178 -21.58 -3.84 5.35
N THR A 179 -20.54 -3.10 4.97
CA THR A 179 -19.74 -3.43 3.78
C THR A 179 -19.05 -4.78 3.90
N ARG A 180 -18.50 -5.12 5.08
CA ARG A 180 -17.86 -6.42 5.32
C ARG A 180 -18.88 -7.56 5.34
N THR A 181 -20.05 -7.37 5.92
CA THR A 181 -21.12 -8.37 5.87
C THR A 181 -21.58 -8.61 4.44
N VAL A 182 -21.84 -7.56 3.67
CA VAL A 182 -22.25 -7.71 2.26
C VAL A 182 -21.16 -8.40 1.44
N PHE A 183 -19.88 -8.11 1.69
CA PHE A 183 -18.75 -8.79 1.06
C PHE A 183 -18.80 -10.31 1.34
N LEU A 184 -18.99 -10.71 2.61
CA LEU A 184 -19.16 -12.12 2.97
C LEU A 184 -20.34 -12.76 2.25
N TRP A 185 -21.49 -12.07 2.20
CA TRP A 185 -22.67 -12.60 1.51
C TRP A 185 -22.46 -12.77 0.00
N LEU A 186 -21.80 -11.83 -0.66
CA LEU A 186 -21.48 -11.88 -2.08
C LEU A 186 -20.56 -13.07 -2.44
N PHE A 187 -19.57 -13.37 -1.60
CA PHE A 187 -18.56 -14.38 -1.96
C PHE A 187 -18.75 -15.75 -1.29
N ARG A 188 -19.65 -15.84 -0.29
CA ARG A 188 -19.94 -17.12 0.39
C ARG A 188 -21.37 -17.60 0.20
N TYR A 189 -22.35 -16.71 0.28
CA TYR A 189 -23.75 -17.08 0.33
C TYR A 189 -24.56 -16.71 -0.92
N LEU A 190 -23.93 -16.16 -1.96
CA LEU A 190 -24.59 -15.87 -3.23
C LEU A 190 -25.02 -17.18 -3.90
N ASP A 191 -26.30 -17.25 -4.32
CA ASP A 191 -26.85 -18.36 -5.08
C ASP A 191 -26.75 -18.08 -6.58
N TYR A 192 -27.30 -16.96 -7.01
CA TYR A 192 -27.22 -16.46 -8.38
C TYR A 192 -27.53 -14.96 -8.44
N VAL A 193 -27.20 -14.35 -9.57
CA VAL A 193 -27.57 -12.98 -9.91
C VAL A 193 -28.60 -13.04 -11.05
N GLU A 194 -29.77 -12.41 -10.86
CA GLU A 194 -30.79 -12.27 -11.91
C GLU A 194 -30.73 -10.86 -12.50
N LEU A 195 -30.59 -10.78 -13.82
CA LEU A 195 -30.74 -9.56 -14.59
C LEU A 195 -32.17 -9.49 -15.10
N ASP A 196 -32.94 -8.48 -14.68
CA ASP A 196 -34.35 -8.28 -15.08
C ASP A 196 -34.49 -6.91 -15.75
N VAL A 197 -34.76 -6.88 -17.05
CA VAL A 197 -34.97 -5.65 -17.83
C VAL A 197 -36.46 -5.36 -18.09
N GLY A 198 -37.34 -6.11 -17.41
CA GLY A 198 -38.79 -6.02 -17.61
C GLY A 198 -39.26 -6.70 -18.89
N GLY A 199 -40.59 -6.76 -19.07
CA GLY A 199 -41.20 -7.37 -20.26
C GLY A 199 -40.95 -8.87 -20.41
N GLY A 200 -40.62 -9.57 -19.33
CA GLY A 200 -40.31 -11.02 -19.34
C GLY A 200 -38.89 -11.38 -19.69
N TYR A 201 -38.02 -10.43 -20.02
CA TYR A 201 -36.59 -10.66 -20.30
C TYR A 201 -35.80 -10.77 -19.03
N LYS A 202 -35.44 -11.97 -18.65
CA LYS A 202 -34.64 -12.29 -17.47
C LYS A 202 -33.47 -13.18 -17.85
N HIS A 203 -32.34 -12.95 -17.21
CA HIS A 203 -31.14 -13.76 -17.38
C HIS A 203 -30.50 -14.05 -16.03
N ARG A 204 -30.09 -15.30 -15.80
CA ARG A 204 -29.41 -15.71 -14.57
C ARG A 204 -27.93 -15.93 -14.79
N LEU A 205 -27.14 -15.42 -13.90
CA LEU A 205 -25.70 -15.60 -13.82
C LEU A 205 -25.38 -16.37 -12.54
N GLY A 206 -24.52 -17.39 -12.62
CA GLY A 206 -24.03 -18.09 -11.44
C GLY A 206 -23.10 -17.22 -10.57
N PRO A 207 -22.79 -17.64 -9.34
CA PRO A 207 -21.91 -16.90 -8.43
C PRO A 207 -20.49 -16.70 -9.00
N GLU A 208 -20.05 -17.58 -9.92
CA GLU A 208 -18.75 -17.47 -10.60
C GLU A 208 -18.58 -16.23 -11.48
N TYR A 209 -19.69 -15.57 -11.84
CA TYR A 209 -19.67 -14.29 -12.59
C TYR A 209 -19.44 -13.07 -11.71
N VAL A 210 -19.54 -13.21 -10.39
CA VAL A 210 -19.20 -12.17 -9.42
C VAL A 210 -17.77 -12.42 -8.92
N LYS A 211 -16.87 -11.49 -9.20
CA LYS A 211 -15.44 -11.62 -8.89
C LYS A 211 -14.98 -10.53 -7.94
N PRO A 212 -14.19 -10.86 -6.91
CA PRO A 212 -13.52 -9.86 -6.09
C PRO A 212 -12.46 -9.13 -6.92
N VAL A 213 -12.20 -7.89 -6.58
CA VAL A 213 -11.21 -7.01 -7.23
C VAL A 213 -10.19 -6.55 -6.18
N GLY A 214 -8.99 -6.23 -6.62
CA GLY A 214 -7.92 -5.70 -5.76
C GLY A 214 -6.78 -6.69 -5.52
N HIS A 215 -6.83 -7.88 -6.09
CA HIS A 215 -5.85 -8.94 -5.86
C HIS A 215 -4.78 -9.03 -6.97
N GLU A 216 -5.14 -8.68 -8.19
CA GLU A 216 -4.27 -8.82 -9.36
C GLU A 216 -3.15 -7.77 -9.40
N GLU A 217 -2.14 -8.02 -10.23
CA GLU A 217 -0.96 -7.14 -10.33
C GLU A 217 -1.29 -5.77 -10.92
N ASP A 218 -2.17 -5.72 -11.90
CA ASP A 218 -2.66 -4.49 -12.52
C ASP A 218 -3.57 -3.67 -11.61
N GLU A 219 -4.05 -4.26 -10.51
CA GLU A 219 -4.83 -3.62 -9.45
C GLU A 219 -3.97 -3.15 -8.26
N ALA A 220 -2.66 -3.06 -8.43
CA ALA A 220 -1.75 -2.57 -7.39
C ALA A 220 -1.94 -1.07 -7.13
N LEU A 221 -1.92 -0.66 -5.85
CA LEU A 221 -1.98 0.76 -5.44
C LEU A 221 -0.65 1.47 -5.65
N LEU A 222 0.44 0.80 -5.25
CA LEU A 222 1.78 1.33 -5.24
C LEU A 222 2.64 0.67 -6.34
N PRO A 223 3.64 1.39 -6.87
CA PRO A 223 4.63 0.78 -7.74
C PRO A 223 5.39 -0.30 -6.98
N TYR A 224 5.42 -1.51 -7.53
CA TYR A 224 6.08 -2.65 -6.93
C TYR A 224 7.21 -3.17 -7.83
N SER A 225 8.33 -3.56 -7.24
CA SER A 225 9.45 -4.11 -7.99
C SER A 225 9.11 -5.52 -8.49
N LYS A 226 9.43 -5.81 -9.74
CA LYS A 226 9.25 -7.16 -10.32
C LYS A 226 10.12 -8.23 -9.65
N ASN A 227 11.20 -7.81 -9.00
CA ASN A 227 12.12 -8.71 -8.31
C ASN A 227 11.66 -9.05 -6.88
N SER A 228 10.63 -8.37 -6.37
CA SER A 228 10.11 -8.57 -5.02
C SER A 228 8.90 -9.49 -5.04
N PHE A 229 8.75 -10.29 -3.99
CA PHE A 229 7.63 -11.20 -3.86
C PHE A 229 6.28 -10.46 -3.77
N ALA A 230 5.41 -10.68 -4.76
CA ALA A 230 4.15 -9.93 -4.92
C ALA A 230 3.14 -10.12 -3.76
N GLY A 231 3.25 -11.20 -3.00
CA GLY A 231 2.35 -11.47 -1.87
C GLY A 231 2.44 -10.43 -0.76
N TYR A 232 3.64 -9.93 -0.47
CA TYR A 232 3.82 -8.90 0.55
C TYR A 232 3.12 -7.58 0.20
N ARG A 233 2.98 -7.28 -1.09
CA ARG A 233 2.21 -6.14 -1.58
C ARG A 233 0.74 -6.22 -1.12
N LEU A 234 0.13 -7.41 -1.25
CA LEU A 234 -1.27 -7.60 -0.84
C LEU A 234 -1.46 -7.34 0.66
N LEU A 235 -0.54 -7.83 1.49
CA LEU A 235 -0.58 -7.58 2.93
C LEU A 235 -0.42 -6.08 3.24
N GLN A 236 0.58 -5.44 2.64
CA GLN A 236 0.80 -4.01 2.83
C GLN A 236 -0.41 -3.17 2.41
N GLU A 237 -1.01 -3.48 1.26
CA GLU A 237 -2.19 -2.77 0.75
C GLU A 237 -3.44 -3.05 1.59
N PHE A 238 -3.59 -4.27 2.13
CA PHE A 238 -4.70 -4.62 3.02
C PHE A 238 -4.66 -3.80 4.31
N PHE A 239 -3.50 -3.67 4.93
CA PHE A 239 -3.38 -2.87 6.15
C PHE A 239 -3.40 -1.36 5.88
N SER A 240 -2.99 -0.91 4.68
CA SER A 240 -2.96 0.52 4.34
C SER A 240 -4.31 1.05 3.88
N LEU A 241 -5.05 0.30 3.06
CA LEU A 241 -6.37 0.68 2.53
C LEU A 241 -7.25 -0.55 2.36
N PRO A 242 -7.87 -1.09 3.43
CA PRO A 242 -8.76 -2.26 3.33
C PRO A 242 -9.92 -2.08 2.35
N ASP A 243 -10.39 -0.84 2.14
CA ASP A 243 -11.47 -0.50 1.22
C ASP A 243 -11.12 -0.76 -0.26
N LYS A 244 -9.85 -0.93 -0.57
CA LYS A 244 -9.38 -1.42 -1.87
C LYS A 244 -10.02 -2.77 -2.26
N PHE A 245 -10.26 -3.63 -1.29
CA PHE A 245 -10.81 -4.97 -1.49
C PHE A 245 -12.33 -5.01 -1.47
N MET A 246 -12.98 -3.84 -1.35
CA MET A 246 -14.44 -3.71 -1.36
C MET A 246 -15.01 -3.52 -2.76
N PHE A 247 -14.21 -3.72 -3.79
CA PHE A 247 -14.66 -3.73 -5.17
C PHE A 247 -15.00 -5.14 -5.63
N PHE A 248 -16.00 -5.24 -6.50
CA PHE A 248 -16.33 -6.48 -7.18
C PHE A 248 -16.84 -6.23 -8.59
N ASP A 249 -16.59 -7.17 -9.47
CA ASP A 249 -17.01 -7.16 -10.86
C ASP A 249 -18.14 -8.14 -11.09
N ILE A 250 -19.19 -7.69 -11.80
CA ILE A 250 -20.23 -8.56 -12.37
C ILE A 250 -19.90 -8.74 -13.85
N LYS A 251 -19.51 -9.95 -14.23
CA LYS A 251 -19.18 -10.31 -15.62
C LYS A 251 -20.39 -10.94 -16.32
N GLY A 252 -20.31 -11.10 -17.63
CA GLY A 252 -21.36 -11.78 -18.39
C GLY A 252 -22.55 -10.89 -18.80
N LEU A 253 -22.42 -9.56 -18.69
CA LEU A 253 -23.48 -8.61 -19.04
C LEU A 253 -23.65 -8.41 -20.56
N LYS A 254 -22.86 -9.08 -21.39
CA LYS A 254 -22.98 -9.05 -22.87
C LYS A 254 -24.38 -9.42 -23.37
N TRP A 255 -25.13 -10.18 -22.59
CA TRP A 255 -26.51 -10.53 -22.88
C TRP A 255 -27.40 -9.29 -23.12
N LEU A 256 -27.13 -8.18 -22.44
CA LEU A 256 -27.86 -6.90 -22.58
C LEU A 256 -27.76 -6.32 -23.99
N LYS A 257 -26.74 -6.63 -24.78
CA LYS A 257 -26.59 -6.20 -26.17
C LYS A 257 -27.69 -6.73 -27.09
N GLY A 258 -28.28 -7.86 -26.74
CA GLY A 258 -29.37 -8.48 -27.51
C GLY A 258 -30.77 -7.97 -27.19
N ILE A 259 -30.91 -7.00 -26.27
CA ILE A 259 -32.21 -6.53 -25.79
C ILE A 259 -32.44 -5.12 -26.29
N PRO A 260 -33.37 -4.92 -27.27
CA PRO A 260 -33.65 -3.61 -27.81
C PRO A 260 -34.55 -2.78 -26.88
N GLN A 261 -34.47 -1.45 -27.01
CA GLN A 261 -35.41 -0.48 -26.43
C GLN A 261 -35.57 -0.55 -24.90
N ARG A 262 -34.52 -0.87 -24.16
CA ARG A 262 -34.54 -0.83 -22.70
C ARG A 262 -33.46 0.13 -22.16
N SER A 263 -33.87 0.94 -21.19
CA SER A 263 -33.00 1.93 -20.50
C SER A 263 -32.78 1.61 -19.04
N THR A 264 -33.43 0.58 -18.50
CA THR A 264 -33.30 0.18 -17.10
C THR A 264 -33.05 -1.32 -16.99
N VAL A 265 -32.21 -1.71 -16.00
CA VAL A 265 -32.01 -3.10 -15.63
C VAL A 265 -31.99 -3.21 -14.11
N LYS A 266 -32.70 -4.19 -13.57
CA LYS A 266 -32.60 -4.59 -12.16
C LYS A 266 -31.60 -5.75 -12.06
N VAL A 267 -30.57 -5.55 -11.27
CA VAL A 267 -29.60 -6.58 -10.91
C VAL A 267 -29.98 -7.09 -9.53
N LYS A 268 -30.47 -8.33 -9.45
CA LYS A 268 -30.96 -8.95 -8.22
C LYS A 268 -29.99 -9.98 -7.73
N PHE A 269 -29.43 -9.78 -6.56
CA PHE A 269 -28.55 -10.74 -5.88
C PHE A 269 -29.41 -11.62 -4.97
N HIS A 270 -29.41 -12.93 -5.23
CA HIS A 270 -30.14 -13.90 -4.42
C HIS A 270 -29.16 -14.65 -3.50
N PHE A 271 -29.42 -14.60 -2.20
CA PHE A 271 -28.56 -15.22 -1.19
C PHE A 271 -29.24 -16.41 -0.53
N LYS A 272 -28.50 -17.50 -0.34
CA LYS A 272 -28.96 -18.75 0.34
C LYS A 272 -29.19 -18.57 1.83
N ARG A 273 -28.70 -17.47 2.41
CA ARG A 273 -28.82 -17.15 3.85
C ARG A 273 -29.40 -15.75 4.02
N ALA A 274 -30.25 -15.61 5.02
CA ALA A 274 -30.79 -14.29 5.36
C ALA A 274 -29.69 -13.34 5.88
N LEU A 275 -29.69 -12.10 5.44
CA LEU A 275 -28.85 -11.04 5.99
C LEU A 275 -29.25 -10.76 7.43
N PRO A 276 -28.29 -10.43 8.33
CA PRO A 276 -28.58 -9.96 9.66
C PRO A 276 -29.52 -8.75 9.65
N SER A 277 -30.44 -8.69 10.62
CA SER A 277 -31.48 -7.66 10.66
C SER A 277 -30.93 -6.24 10.82
N GLU A 278 -29.73 -6.10 11.43
CA GLU A 278 -29.02 -4.83 11.59
C GLU A 278 -28.37 -4.33 10.29
N VAL A 279 -28.23 -5.20 9.29
CA VAL A 279 -27.63 -4.86 7.99
C VAL A 279 -28.73 -4.41 7.02
N VAL A 280 -28.85 -3.11 6.86
CA VAL A 280 -29.80 -2.48 5.93
C VAL A 280 -29.03 -1.69 4.88
N LEU A 281 -29.13 -2.13 3.63
CA LEU A 281 -28.53 -1.40 2.50
C LEU A 281 -29.35 -0.17 2.16
N LYS A 282 -28.64 0.90 1.80
CA LYS A 282 -29.18 2.17 1.29
C LYS A 282 -28.48 2.50 -0.02
N ASP A 283 -29.01 3.43 -0.79
CA ASP A 283 -28.45 3.84 -2.09
C ASP A 283 -26.98 4.29 -2.02
N LYS A 284 -26.53 4.76 -0.85
CA LYS A 284 -25.14 5.16 -0.64
C LYS A 284 -24.15 3.99 -0.58
N HIS A 285 -24.60 2.75 -0.26
CA HIS A 285 -23.72 1.62 0.04
C HIS A 285 -23.12 0.94 -1.19
N LEU A 286 -23.67 1.21 -2.38
CA LEU A 286 -23.10 0.77 -3.64
C LEU A 286 -22.77 1.99 -4.50
N ARG A 287 -21.58 2.00 -5.07
CA ARG A 287 -21.09 3.08 -5.93
C ARG A 287 -20.56 2.54 -7.24
N LEU A 288 -20.79 3.32 -8.30
CA LEU A 288 -20.26 3.09 -9.63
C LEU A 288 -19.02 3.96 -9.86
N HIS A 289 -18.22 3.59 -10.86
CA HIS A 289 -17.13 4.39 -11.39
C HIS A 289 -16.10 4.83 -10.31
N CYS A 290 -15.92 4.01 -9.29
CA CYS A 290 -14.95 4.26 -8.24
C CYS A 290 -13.58 3.65 -8.56
N THR A 291 -12.54 4.25 -8.00
CA THR A 291 -11.16 3.76 -8.08
C THR A 291 -10.41 4.17 -6.82
N PRO A 292 -9.50 3.34 -6.31
CA PRO A 292 -8.52 3.82 -5.38
C PRO A 292 -7.64 4.89 -6.02
N ALA A 293 -7.24 5.87 -5.24
CA ALA A 293 -6.35 6.93 -5.67
C ALA A 293 -5.20 7.09 -4.68
N VAL A 294 -4.02 7.37 -5.20
CA VAL A 294 -2.77 7.48 -4.43
C VAL A 294 -2.14 8.85 -4.63
N ASN A 295 -1.67 9.45 -3.55
CA ASN A 295 -0.92 10.72 -3.57
C ASN A 295 0.52 10.48 -4.02
N LEU A 296 0.70 10.18 -5.31
CA LEU A 296 1.98 10.00 -5.98
C LEU A 296 1.96 10.64 -7.36
N PHE A 297 2.95 11.50 -7.62
CA PHE A 297 3.06 12.25 -8.88
C PHE A 297 4.52 12.48 -9.26
N GLN A 298 4.76 12.76 -10.53
CA GLN A 298 6.09 13.08 -11.05
C GLN A 298 6.42 14.55 -10.83
N LYS A 299 7.67 14.82 -10.45
CA LYS A 299 8.21 16.16 -10.28
C LYS A 299 9.69 16.17 -10.66
N ASP A 300 10.13 17.29 -11.24
CA ASP A 300 11.56 17.47 -11.49
C ASP A 300 12.29 17.75 -10.17
N GLY A 301 13.49 17.19 -10.04
CA GLY A 301 14.38 17.48 -8.93
C GLY A 301 15.13 18.80 -9.10
N ASP A 302 15.50 19.43 -8.01
CA ASP A 302 16.45 20.55 -8.05
C ASP A 302 17.75 20.10 -8.70
N PRO A 303 18.27 20.82 -9.72
CA PRO A 303 19.53 20.49 -10.34
C PRO A 303 20.68 20.47 -9.34
N ILE A 304 21.46 19.40 -9.31
CA ILE A 304 22.64 19.29 -8.46
C ILE A 304 23.87 19.65 -9.26
N ARG A 305 24.55 20.73 -8.87
CA ARG A 305 25.87 21.07 -9.42
C ARG A 305 26.93 20.36 -8.62
N LEU A 306 27.73 19.55 -9.27
CA LEU A 306 28.81 18.80 -8.64
C LEU A 306 30.00 19.73 -8.37
N GLU A 307 30.35 19.90 -7.10
CA GLU A 307 31.46 20.74 -6.67
C GLU A 307 32.63 19.91 -6.08
N HIS A 308 32.52 18.58 -6.06
CA HIS A 308 33.49 17.61 -5.51
C HIS A 308 33.94 17.88 -4.07
N ARG A 309 33.20 18.74 -3.34
CA ARG A 309 33.43 19.03 -1.92
C ARG A 309 32.63 18.14 -0.99
N ARG A 310 31.63 17.44 -1.54
CA ARG A 310 30.69 16.58 -0.81
C ARG A 310 30.57 15.26 -1.51
N ASN A 311 30.54 14.20 -0.73
CA ASN A 311 30.38 12.84 -1.24
C ASN A 311 28.90 12.51 -1.48
N GLU A 312 27.98 13.16 -0.75
CA GLU A 312 26.54 12.92 -0.82
C GLU A 312 25.80 14.26 -1.02
N TYR A 313 24.79 14.23 -1.85
CA TYR A 313 23.93 15.37 -2.17
C TYR A 313 22.49 15.06 -1.81
N LYS A 314 21.82 15.98 -1.12
CA LYS A 314 20.42 15.85 -0.78
C LYS A 314 19.55 16.04 -2.01
N VAL A 315 18.69 15.06 -2.28
CA VAL A 315 17.69 15.12 -3.38
C VAL A 315 16.49 15.94 -2.92
N ARG A 316 16.17 16.97 -3.67
CA ARG A 316 15.06 17.88 -3.39
C ARG A 316 14.16 18.03 -4.60
N PRO A 317 12.83 18.03 -4.44
CA PRO A 317 11.93 18.38 -5.53
C PRO A 317 12.00 19.88 -5.82
N GLN A 318 11.89 20.25 -7.08
CA GLN A 318 11.89 21.65 -7.51
C GLN A 318 10.60 22.32 -7.03
N SER A 319 10.69 23.05 -5.92
CA SER A 319 9.57 23.78 -5.32
C SER A 319 10.04 24.87 -4.38
N ASN A 320 9.22 25.92 -4.25
CA ASN A 320 9.41 26.97 -3.26
C ASN A 320 9.05 26.50 -1.83
N THR A 321 8.17 25.49 -1.72
CA THR A 321 7.70 24.87 -0.47
C THR A 321 8.17 23.41 -0.40
N GLN A 322 9.49 23.22 -0.24
CA GLN A 322 10.08 21.87 -0.24
C GLN A 322 9.55 20.97 0.89
N GLU A 323 9.12 21.56 1.99
CA GLU A 323 8.57 20.85 3.15
C GLU A 323 7.27 20.11 2.85
N HIS A 324 6.49 20.58 1.86
CA HIS A 324 5.22 20.00 1.43
C HIS A 324 5.39 18.77 0.52
N TYR A 325 6.62 18.33 0.31
CA TYR A 325 6.92 17.19 -0.58
C TYR A 325 7.87 16.21 0.07
N GLU A 326 7.65 14.93 -0.23
CA GLU A 326 8.56 13.85 0.09
C GLU A 326 8.94 13.09 -1.18
N VAL A 327 10.22 12.76 -1.31
CA VAL A 327 10.73 12.00 -2.46
C VAL A 327 10.47 10.51 -2.22
N TYR A 328 9.50 9.96 -2.92
CA TYR A 328 9.17 8.53 -2.87
C TYR A 328 10.23 7.68 -3.57
N SER A 329 10.59 8.03 -4.80
CA SER A 329 11.64 7.35 -5.57
C SER A 329 12.27 8.29 -6.60
N ILE A 330 13.48 7.93 -7.03
CA ILE A 330 14.17 8.56 -8.15
C ILE A 330 13.84 7.71 -9.38
N GLU A 331 13.24 8.30 -10.42
CA GLU A 331 12.86 7.58 -11.65
C GLU A 331 13.96 7.63 -12.71
N GLN A 332 14.62 8.77 -12.82
CA GLN A 332 15.65 8.99 -13.82
C GLN A 332 16.69 9.96 -13.29
N VAL A 333 17.96 9.66 -13.56
CA VAL A 333 19.11 10.52 -13.26
C VAL A 333 19.90 10.71 -14.54
N GLU A 334 20.18 11.95 -14.88
CA GLU A 334 20.98 12.30 -16.06
C GLU A 334 22.07 13.30 -15.65
N SER A 335 23.30 13.07 -16.06
CA SER A 335 24.34 14.08 -16.00
C SER A 335 24.35 14.93 -17.28
N TRP A 336 24.55 16.22 -17.13
CA TRP A 336 24.69 17.17 -18.23
C TRP A 336 26.04 17.87 -18.15
N SER A 337 26.88 17.61 -19.16
CA SER A 337 28.16 18.28 -19.33
C SER A 337 28.03 19.47 -20.24
N LYS A 338 28.53 20.62 -19.80
CA LYS A 338 28.52 21.86 -20.59
C LYS A 338 29.46 21.74 -21.80
N ASP A 339 30.57 21.01 -21.66
CA ASP A 339 31.59 20.88 -22.68
C ASP A 339 31.13 19.94 -23.83
N GLU A 340 30.51 18.82 -23.48
CA GLU A 340 30.02 17.87 -24.49
C GLU A 340 28.61 18.20 -24.99
N ARG A 341 27.87 19.11 -24.38
CA ARG A 341 26.45 19.43 -24.67
C ARG A 341 25.57 18.19 -24.76
N ARG A 342 25.90 17.13 -24.03
CA ARG A 342 25.24 15.83 -24.09
C ARG A 342 24.70 15.46 -22.71
N ARG A 343 23.51 14.83 -22.70
CA ARG A 343 22.96 14.18 -21.52
C ARG A 343 23.40 12.73 -21.49
N LYS A 344 23.93 12.26 -20.37
CA LYS A 344 24.30 10.86 -20.13
C LYS A 344 23.38 10.31 -19.04
N PRO A 345 22.62 9.23 -19.29
CA PRO A 345 21.84 8.58 -18.24
C PRO A 345 22.81 7.91 -17.25
N LEU A 346 22.56 8.08 -15.95
CA LEU A 346 23.23 7.38 -14.87
C LEU A 346 22.35 6.23 -14.40
N ILE A 347 22.96 5.07 -14.14
CA ILE A 347 22.28 3.85 -13.71
C ILE A 347 22.44 3.70 -12.20
N GLU A 348 21.44 3.18 -11.51
CA GLU A 348 21.53 2.88 -10.09
C GLU A 348 22.54 1.76 -9.86
N PHE A 349 23.49 1.96 -8.92
CA PHE A 349 24.59 1.04 -8.67
C PHE A 349 24.13 -0.35 -8.21
N GLU A 350 23.01 -0.42 -7.52
CA GLU A 350 22.43 -1.65 -6.99
C GLU A 350 21.52 -2.38 -8.02
N SER A 351 21.47 -1.91 -9.28
CA SER A 351 20.76 -2.63 -10.33
C SER A 351 21.56 -3.88 -10.75
N PHE A 352 20.86 -5.03 -10.88
CA PHE A 352 21.47 -6.30 -11.30
C PHE A 352 21.91 -6.35 -12.79
N GLU A 353 21.89 -5.26 -13.52
CA GLU A 353 22.33 -5.19 -14.91
C GLU A 353 23.87 -5.23 -15.04
N HIS A 354 24.48 -6.29 -14.54
CA HIS A 354 25.94 -6.49 -14.57
C HIS A 354 26.49 -7.01 -15.91
N GLN A 355 25.74 -7.01 -16.99
CA GLN A 355 26.31 -7.23 -18.33
C GLN A 355 27.09 -5.99 -18.80
N ILE A 356 28.09 -5.59 -18.01
CA ILE A 356 28.95 -4.49 -18.40
C ILE A 356 30.17 -5.10 -19.08
N ASN A 357 30.24 -4.94 -20.40
CA ASN A 357 31.49 -5.07 -21.11
C ASN A 357 32.50 -4.12 -20.47
N GLN A 358 33.67 -4.64 -20.03
CA GLN A 358 34.75 -3.89 -19.36
C GLN A 358 35.25 -2.63 -20.10
N ARG A 359 34.73 -2.33 -21.30
CA ARG A 359 35.08 -1.17 -22.12
C ARG A 359 34.20 0.06 -21.92
N ASP A 360 33.05 -0.07 -21.28
CA ASP A 360 32.15 1.06 -21.01
C ASP A 360 32.46 1.65 -19.61
N LYS A 361 33.10 2.80 -19.58
CA LYS A 361 33.23 3.65 -18.38
C LYS A 361 31.85 4.24 -18.04
N ARG A 362 30.94 3.42 -17.52
CA ARG A 362 29.65 3.90 -17.04
C ARG A 362 29.80 4.43 -15.63
N GLU A 363 29.14 5.52 -15.39
CA GLU A 363 29.04 6.15 -14.08
C GLU A 363 27.70 5.75 -13.47
N PHE A 364 27.72 5.54 -12.18
CA PHE A 364 26.58 5.04 -11.40
C PHE A 364 26.20 6.03 -10.32
N TYR A 365 24.96 5.98 -9.90
CA TYR A 365 24.56 6.66 -8.68
C TYR A 365 24.12 5.63 -7.62
N LYS A 366 24.31 5.96 -6.35
CA LYS A 366 23.79 5.24 -5.21
C LYS A 366 22.82 6.14 -4.47
N SER A 367 21.65 5.63 -4.11
CA SER A 367 20.68 6.36 -3.31
C SER A 367 20.68 5.85 -1.85
N LYS A 368 20.61 6.77 -0.90
CA LYS A 368 20.53 6.49 0.53
C LYS A 368 19.32 7.19 1.11
N VAL A 369 18.65 6.54 2.03
CA VAL A 369 17.49 7.07 2.74
C VAL A 369 17.87 7.36 4.19
N GLY A 370 17.49 8.52 4.69
CA GLY A 370 17.66 8.91 6.09
C GLY A 370 16.41 9.55 6.66
N GLU A 371 16.27 9.58 7.95
CA GLU A 371 15.18 10.30 8.61
C GLU A 371 15.41 11.82 8.51
N ARG A 372 14.33 12.58 8.36
CA ARG A 372 14.41 14.04 8.45
C ARG A 372 14.79 14.46 9.86
N VAL A 373 15.57 15.53 9.97
CA VAL A 373 15.95 16.12 11.27
C VAL A 373 14.73 16.52 12.09
N SER A 374 13.60 16.86 11.42
CA SER A 374 12.30 17.12 12.07
C SER A 374 11.65 15.89 12.70
N GLY A 375 12.20 14.68 12.48
CA GLY A 375 11.65 13.42 12.98
C GLY A 375 10.39 12.93 12.27
N ARG A 376 9.94 13.59 11.20
CA ARG A 376 8.79 13.19 10.37
C ARG A 376 9.18 13.14 8.91
N GLY A 377 8.98 11.97 8.27
CA GLY A 377 9.29 11.76 6.86
C GLY A 377 10.74 11.39 6.59
N LEU A 378 11.02 11.08 5.34
CA LEU A 378 12.31 10.63 4.86
C LEU A 378 13.01 11.70 4.03
N GLU A 379 14.33 11.65 4.05
CA GLU A 379 15.21 12.40 3.15
C GLU A 379 16.01 11.43 2.30
N ARG A 380 16.17 11.76 1.02
CA ARG A 380 17.01 11.00 0.11
C ARG A 380 18.29 11.74 -0.19
N TYR A 381 19.37 10.97 -0.22
CA TYR A 381 20.69 11.43 -0.60
C TYR A 381 21.15 10.63 -1.81
N ILE A 382 21.93 11.23 -2.67
CA ILE A 382 22.51 10.62 -3.86
C ILE A 382 24.03 10.82 -3.83
N SER A 383 24.76 9.78 -4.17
CA SER A 383 26.22 9.80 -4.37
C SER A 383 26.55 9.19 -5.74
N PHE A 384 27.69 9.55 -6.31
CA PHE A 384 28.10 9.13 -7.63
C PHE A 384 29.36 8.29 -7.55
N HIS A 385 29.35 7.14 -8.22
CA HIS A 385 30.38 6.15 -8.15
C HIS A 385 30.84 5.69 -9.53
N THR A 386 32.10 5.30 -9.61
CA THR A 386 32.64 4.60 -10.78
C THR A 386 32.29 3.11 -10.69
N HIS A 387 32.53 2.38 -11.73
CA HIS A 387 32.37 0.93 -11.80
C HIS A 387 33.14 0.18 -10.66
N ASN A 388 34.25 0.74 -10.17
CA ASN A 388 35.03 0.13 -9.08
C ASN A 388 34.49 0.43 -7.67
N GLY A 389 33.44 1.23 -7.58
CA GLY A 389 32.88 1.68 -6.29
C GLY A 389 33.53 2.95 -5.73
N ASP A 390 34.59 3.47 -6.39
CA ASP A 390 35.20 4.74 -6.00
C ASP A 390 34.28 5.90 -6.35
N ILE A 391 34.44 7.04 -5.65
CA ILE A 391 33.68 8.26 -5.96
C ILE A 391 34.00 8.70 -7.39
N ALA A 392 32.98 8.90 -8.22
CA ALA A 392 33.15 9.32 -9.59
C ALA A 392 33.55 10.80 -9.66
N ASP A 393 34.62 11.11 -10.41
CA ASP A 393 34.94 12.48 -10.79
C ASP A 393 34.19 12.84 -12.08
N LEU A 394 32.96 13.31 -11.94
CA LEU A 394 32.10 13.74 -13.04
C LEU A 394 32.45 15.14 -13.58
N GLY A 395 33.59 15.73 -13.16
CA GLY A 395 33.93 17.10 -13.54
C GLY A 395 32.91 18.14 -13.03
N THR A 396 32.78 19.27 -13.71
CA THR A 396 31.78 20.32 -13.37
C THR A 396 30.44 20.04 -14.06
N GLU A 397 29.87 18.88 -13.83
CA GLU A 397 28.57 18.50 -14.42
C GLU A 397 27.38 18.93 -13.56
N THR A 398 26.25 19.07 -14.22
CA THR A 398 24.96 19.29 -13.56
C THR A 398 24.15 18.03 -13.65
N VAL A 399 23.69 17.52 -12.52
CA VAL A 399 22.82 16.35 -12.48
C VAL A 399 21.36 16.79 -12.46
N LEU A 400 20.59 16.23 -13.37
CA LEU A 400 19.15 16.42 -13.51
C LEU A 400 18.43 15.14 -13.09
N MET A 401 17.31 15.28 -12.39
CA MET A 401 16.58 14.14 -11.86
C MET A 401 15.09 14.27 -12.15
N LYS A 402 14.45 13.12 -12.48
CA LYS A 402 12.99 12.98 -12.40
C LYS A 402 12.65 12.18 -11.17
N LEU A 403 11.78 12.74 -10.37
CA LEU A 403 11.40 12.21 -9.07
C LEU A 403 9.93 11.80 -9.07
N GLN A 404 9.62 10.74 -8.35
CA GLN A 404 8.26 10.46 -7.90
C GLN A 404 8.13 11.00 -6.48
N CYS A 405 7.13 11.84 -6.25
CA CYS A 405 6.93 12.54 -4.98
C CYS A 405 5.54 12.30 -4.42
N SER A 406 5.39 12.50 -3.12
CA SER A 406 4.12 12.64 -2.42
C SER A 406 4.04 14.02 -1.76
N ASN A 407 2.83 14.39 -1.27
CA ASN A 407 2.65 15.62 -0.49
C ASN A 407 2.87 15.40 1.02
N ALA A 408 3.59 14.35 1.40
CA ALA A 408 3.87 14.03 2.80
C ALA A 408 2.61 14.14 3.69
N ASP A 409 2.70 14.82 4.83
CA ASP A 409 1.60 14.98 5.80
C ASP A 409 0.49 15.95 5.33
N LEU A 410 0.71 16.70 4.24
CA LEU A 410 -0.27 17.68 3.77
C LEU A 410 -1.54 17.02 3.25
N ALA A 411 -1.39 15.87 2.58
CA ALA A 411 -2.51 15.14 1.99
C ALA A 411 -3.48 14.55 3.03
N GLU A 412 -3.03 14.24 4.25
CA GLU A 412 -3.88 13.71 5.33
C GLU A 412 -4.86 14.75 5.91
N ARG A 413 -4.59 16.05 5.68
CA ARG A 413 -5.42 17.16 6.15
C ARG A 413 -6.66 17.38 5.29
N LEU A 414 -6.71 16.74 4.11
CA LEU A 414 -7.86 16.79 3.23
C LEU A 414 -9.07 16.06 3.84
N SER A 415 -10.24 16.59 3.56
CA SER A 415 -11.52 16.00 3.92
C SER A 415 -12.14 15.25 2.73
N VAL A 416 -13.28 14.59 2.98
CA VAL A 416 -14.07 13.96 1.91
C VAL A 416 -14.64 15.06 1.00
N GLY A 417 -14.40 14.93 -0.31
CA GLY A 417 -14.90 15.87 -1.31
C GLY A 417 -13.92 16.97 -1.73
N ASP A 418 -12.71 17.05 -1.15
CA ASP A 418 -11.74 18.12 -1.44
C ASP A 418 -10.90 17.88 -2.70
N ILE A 419 -10.91 16.65 -3.25
CA ILE A 419 -10.14 16.30 -4.47
C ILE A 419 -11.06 16.45 -5.67
N THR A 420 -11.16 17.66 -6.23
CA THR A 420 -12.12 18.00 -7.29
C THR A 420 -11.50 18.80 -8.44
N TYR A 421 -10.27 19.26 -8.33
CA TYR A 421 -9.64 20.13 -9.32
C TYR A 421 -8.96 19.34 -10.44
N ALA A 422 -9.29 19.70 -11.69
CA ALA A 422 -8.70 19.07 -12.85
C ALA A 422 -7.29 19.62 -13.13
N THR A 423 -6.39 18.73 -13.54
CA THR A 423 -5.07 19.04 -14.10
C THR A 423 -5.08 18.80 -15.61
N HIS A 424 -3.97 19.08 -16.26
CA HIS A 424 -3.81 18.79 -17.71
C HIS A 424 -3.86 17.29 -18.06
N LYS A 425 -3.70 16.40 -17.06
CA LYS A 425 -3.80 14.93 -17.22
C LYS A 425 -5.10 14.35 -16.65
N SER A 426 -6.02 15.21 -16.23
CA SER A 426 -7.33 14.77 -15.75
C SER A 426 -8.28 14.44 -16.90
N PRO A 427 -9.23 13.51 -16.71
CA PRO A 427 -10.24 13.24 -17.71
C PRO A 427 -11.15 14.48 -17.90
N THR A 428 -11.32 14.91 -19.15
CA THR A 428 -12.12 16.11 -19.49
C THR A 428 -13.63 15.85 -19.59
N TYR A 429 -14.03 14.58 -19.63
CA TYR A 429 -15.40 14.13 -19.81
C TYR A 429 -16.08 13.64 -18.53
N ALA A 430 -15.40 13.76 -17.40
CA ALA A 430 -15.92 13.38 -16.09
C ALA A 430 -15.48 14.34 -15.00
N THR A 431 -16.33 14.59 -14.03
CA THR A 431 -15.95 15.15 -12.72
C THR A 431 -15.50 14.03 -11.79
N PHE A 432 -14.74 14.37 -10.78
CA PHE A 432 -14.29 13.41 -9.78
C PHE A 432 -14.28 14.04 -8.39
N LYS A 433 -14.38 13.20 -7.38
CA LYS A 433 -14.21 13.57 -5.97
C LYS A 433 -13.77 12.36 -5.16
N ASN A 434 -13.03 12.59 -4.09
CA ASN A 434 -12.78 11.54 -3.11
C ASN A 434 -14.02 11.30 -2.25
N ILE A 435 -14.36 10.02 -2.06
CA ILE A 435 -15.50 9.61 -1.21
C ILE A 435 -15.05 9.15 0.17
N THR A 436 -13.76 8.84 0.34
CA THR A 436 -13.15 8.56 1.64
C THR A 436 -12.13 9.63 2.00
N LYS A 437 -11.90 9.84 3.30
CA LYS A 437 -10.80 10.68 3.75
C LYS A 437 -9.47 10.05 3.32
N PRO A 438 -8.48 10.82 2.84
CA PRO A 438 -7.14 10.30 2.60
C PRO A 438 -6.52 9.73 3.87
N THR A 439 -5.85 8.58 3.74
CA THR A 439 -5.15 7.94 4.85
C THR A 439 -3.92 8.75 5.25
N GLN A 440 -3.45 8.55 6.47
CA GLN A 440 -2.20 9.11 6.93
C GLN A 440 -1.04 8.57 6.10
N SER A 441 -0.09 9.43 5.74
CA SER A 441 1.18 9.00 5.16
C SER A 441 2.06 8.36 6.24
N VAL A 442 2.65 7.21 5.95
CA VAL A 442 3.47 6.47 6.90
C VAL A 442 4.86 6.25 6.35
N SER A 443 5.85 6.78 7.05
CA SER A 443 7.26 6.54 6.72
C SER A 443 7.74 5.21 7.29
N PRO A 444 8.56 4.45 6.57
CA PRO A 444 9.20 3.25 7.10
C PRO A 444 10.18 3.62 8.20
N GLN A 445 10.40 2.70 9.13
CA GLN A 445 11.49 2.83 10.10
C GLN A 445 12.80 2.40 9.42
N VAL A 446 13.76 3.31 9.40
CA VAL A 446 15.05 3.11 8.74
C VAL A 446 16.08 2.49 9.70
N ASN A 447 15.72 2.26 10.97
CA ASN A 447 16.61 1.79 12.03
C ASN A 447 16.88 0.29 11.95
N GLY A 448 18.15 -0.12 12.20
CA GLY A 448 18.71 -1.42 11.87
C GLY A 448 18.04 -2.66 12.46
N GLU A 449 17.52 -2.62 13.69
CA GLU A 449 16.95 -3.80 14.36
C GLU A 449 15.73 -4.37 13.61
N LEU A 450 14.84 -3.50 13.13
CA LEU A 450 13.67 -3.91 12.37
C LEU A 450 14.03 -4.43 10.97
N GLN A 451 15.05 -3.86 10.36
CA GLN A 451 15.54 -4.30 9.05
C GLN A 451 16.12 -5.70 9.12
N TRP A 452 16.86 -6.03 10.22
CA TRP A 452 17.34 -7.39 10.45
C TRP A 452 16.22 -8.40 10.69
N GLN A 453 15.15 -8.01 11.41
CA GLN A 453 13.96 -8.86 11.57
C GLN A 453 13.28 -9.14 10.23
N LEU A 454 13.20 -8.14 9.36
CA LEU A 454 12.67 -8.30 8.00
C LEU A 454 13.53 -9.25 7.17
N ILE A 455 14.86 -9.05 7.16
CA ILE A 455 15.79 -9.93 6.45
C ILE A 455 15.70 -11.36 7.01
N ALA A 456 15.57 -11.53 8.32
CA ALA A 456 15.36 -12.82 8.95
C ALA A 456 14.02 -13.46 8.51
N ASN A 457 12.97 -12.67 8.39
CA ASN A 457 11.68 -13.15 7.90
C ASN A 457 11.70 -13.59 6.43
N MET A 458 12.66 -13.11 5.62
CA MET A 458 12.85 -13.59 4.24
C MET A 458 13.32 -15.04 4.16
N SER A 459 14.07 -15.49 5.13
CA SER A 459 14.53 -16.87 5.20
C SER A 459 13.44 -17.85 5.63
N LEU A 460 12.24 -17.32 5.98
CA LEU A 460 11.11 -18.14 6.37
C LEU A 460 10.63 -18.98 5.19
N ASN A 461 10.80 -20.27 5.32
CA ASN A 461 10.21 -21.22 4.41
C ASN A 461 8.67 -21.21 4.57
N TYR A 462 7.94 -21.52 3.51
CA TYR A 462 6.49 -21.61 3.51
C TYR A 462 5.95 -22.53 4.64
N LEU A 463 6.69 -23.57 5.04
CA LEU A 463 6.37 -24.41 6.21
C LEU A 463 6.44 -23.65 7.53
N SER A 464 7.18 -22.56 7.58
CA SER A 464 7.26 -21.69 8.77
C SER A 464 5.94 -20.95 9.03
N LEU A 465 5.11 -20.74 7.99
CA LEU A 465 3.77 -20.14 8.11
C LEU A 465 2.78 -21.06 8.86
N ALA A 466 3.12 -22.35 9.05
CA ALA A 466 2.37 -23.23 9.93
C ALA A 466 2.50 -22.84 11.41
N ASN A 467 3.56 -22.11 11.77
CA ASN A 467 3.71 -21.58 13.11
C ASN A 467 2.92 -20.28 13.23
N ILE A 468 1.96 -20.27 14.16
CA ILE A 468 1.07 -19.14 14.40
C ILE A 468 1.83 -17.86 14.79
N ASP A 469 2.88 -17.98 15.60
CA ASP A 469 3.67 -16.82 16.05
C ASP A 469 4.40 -16.18 14.88
N VAL A 470 4.95 -17.00 13.99
CA VAL A 470 5.62 -16.55 12.77
C VAL A 470 4.62 -15.83 11.84
N LEU A 471 3.43 -16.40 11.67
CA LEU A 471 2.37 -15.77 10.87
C LEU A 471 1.95 -14.42 11.45
N LYS A 472 1.76 -14.34 12.78
CA LYS A 472 1.41 -13.08 13.46
C LYS A 472 2.51 -12.03 13.33
N VAL A 473 3.78 -12.41 13.49
CA VAL A 473 4.95 -11.53 13.28
C VAL A 473 4.98 -11.02 11.84
N LEU A 474 4.78 -11.90 10.86
CA LEU A 474 4.73 -11.52 9.46
C LEU A 474 3.62 -10.48 9.20
N LEU A 475 2.39 -10.75 9.64
CA LEU A 475 1.26 -9.83 9.47
C LEU A 475 1.50 -8.49 10.16
N SER A 476 2.01 -8.48 11.39
CA SER A 476 2.33 -7.25 12.12
C SER A 476 3.43 -6.43 11.45
N THR A 477 4.35 -7.09 10.75
CA THR A 477 5.44 -6.44 10.03
C THR A 477 4.92 -5.56 8.89
N TYR A 478 3.83 -5.95 8.23
CA TYR A 478 3.23 -5.20 7.13
C TYR A 478 2.13 -4.22 7.56
N ASP A 479 1.77 -4.20 8.84
CA ASP A 479 0.85 -3.20 9.41
C ASP A 479 1.61 -1.94 9.86
N PHE A 480 1.96 -1.09 8.88
CA PHE A 480 2.71 0.13 9.13
C PHE A 480 1.90 1.17 9.91
N HIS A 481 0.57 1.24 9.70
CA HIS A 481 -0.29 2.19 10.41
C HIS A 481 -0.35 1.91 11.91
N SER A 482 -0.29 0.65 12.33
CA SER A 482 -0.25 0.26 13.73
C SER A 482 0.95 0.81 14.50
N ARG A 483 2.02 1.16 13.79
CA ARG A 483 3.25 1.68 14.40
C ARG A 483 3.21 3.18 14.69
N VAL A 484 2.36 3.91 13.97
CA VAL A 484 2.25 5.38 14.08
C VAL A 484 1.06 5.78 14.96
N ASP A 485 -0.04 5.05 14.87
CA ASP A 485 -1.26 5.30 15.62
C ASP A 485 -1.49 4.24 16.70
N ARG A 486 -1.58 4.67 17.96
CA ARG A 486 -1.84 3.79 19.12
C ARG A 486 -3.21 3.09 19.05
N GLN A 487 -4.22 3.71 18.45
CA GLN A 487 -5.54 3.12 18.32
C GLN A 487 -5.49 2.02 17.25
N ALA A 488 -4.87 2.30 16.09
CA ALA A 488 -4.63 1.32 15.05
C ALA A 488 -3.80 0.14 15.58
N HIS A 489 -2.78 0.40 16.41
CA HIS A 489 -1.96 -0.63 17.04
C HIS A 489 -2.79 -1.60 17.91
N ARG A 490 -3.66 -1.07 18.78
CA ARG A 490 -4.54 -1.91 19.61
C ARG A 490 -5.51 -2.73 18.75
N ALA A 491 -6.09 -2.12 17.73
CA ALA A 491 -6.99 -2.81 16.81
C ALA A 491 -6.27 -3.93 16.03
N SER A 492 -5.03 -3.68 15.61
CA SER A 492 -4.20 -4.68 14.93
C SER A 492 -3.87 -5.86 15.84
N ILE A 493 -3.36 -5.61 17.05
CA ILE A 493 -3.10 -6.68 18.04
C ILE A 493 -4.37 -7.49 18.29
N HIS A 494 -5.50 -6.82 18.58
CA HIS A 494 -6.76 -7.49 18.83
C HIS A 494 -7.17 -8.39 17.66
N ARG A 495 -7.04 -7.92 16.41
CA ARG A 495 -7.32 -8.72 15.21
C ARG A 495 -6.38 -9.93 15.09
N LEU A 496 -5.07 -9.75 15.34
CA LEU A 496 -4.10 -10.85 15.29
C LEU A 496 -4.33 -11.88 16.41
N ASP A 497 -4.80 -11.47 17.58
CA ASP A 497 -5.21 -12.39 18.66
C ASP A 497 -6.40 -13.25 18.26
N GLY A 498 -7.23 -12.77 17.34
CA GLY A 498 -8.31 -13.53 16.74
C GLY A 498 -7.86 -14.70 15.87
N ILE A 499 -6.58 -14.81 15.53
CA ILE A 499 -6.01 -15.99 14.87
C ILE A 499 -5.48 -16.92 15.96
N VAL A 500 -6.17 -18.04 16.19
CA VAL A 500 -5.94 -18.94 17.34
C VAL A 500 -4.90 -19.99 17.04
N SER A 501 -4.98 -20.65 15.88
CA SER A 501 -4.01 -21.66 15.46
C SER A 501 -3.91 -21.77 13.94
N SER A 502 -2.78 -22.30 13.48
CA SER A 502 -2.55 -22.61 12.06
C SER A 502 -1.94 -24.00 11.93
N GLU A 503 -2.36 -24.73 10.92
CA GLU A 503 -1.86 -26.07 10.57
C GLU A 503 -1.72 -26.17 9.06
N ILE A 504 -0.67 -26.83 8.58
CA ILE A 504 -0.48 -27.12 7.15
C ILE A 504 -0.44 -28.62 6.96
N LYS A 505 -1.29 -29.13 6.07
CA LYS A 505 -1.35 -30.55 5.68
C LYS A 505 -1.03 -30.71 4.22
N PRO A 506 -0.09 -31.59 3.83
CA PRO A 506 0.09 -31.94 2.43
C PRO A 506 -1.12 -32.76 1.96
N ILE A 507 -1.62 -32.41 0.78
CA ILE A 507 -2.75 -33.10 0.12
C ILE A 507 -2.45 -33.27 -1.36
N ASP A 508 -3.07 -34.31 -1.95
CA ASP A 508 -2.99 -34.57 -3.39
C ASP A 508 -4.36 -34.35 -4.04
N ARG A 509 -4.36 -33.66 -5.20
CA ARG A 509 -5.57 -33.43 -6.01
C ARG A 509 -5.31 -33.77 -7.46
N VAL A 510 -6.35 -34.19 -8.14
CA VAL A 510 -6.28 -34.48 -9.58
C VAL A 510 -6.73 -33.23 -10.36
N PHE A 511 -5.78 -32.59 -11.06
CA PHE A 511 -6.04 -31.50 -11.99
C PHE A 511 -5.87 -31.97 -13.42
N ARG A 512 -6.93 -31.91 -14.23
CA ARG A 512 -6.93 -32.33 -15.64
C ARG A 512 -6.33 -33.72 -15.87
N GLY A 513 -6.61 -34.66 -14.95
CA GLY A 513 -6.12 -36.05 -15.03
C GLY A 513 -4.69 -36.27 -14.51
N VAL A 514 -4.00 -35.23 -14.01
CA VAL A 514 -2.67 -35.36 -13.41
C VAL A 514 -2.80 -35.16 -11.90
N SER A 515 -2.17 -36.05 -11.11
CA SER A 515 -2.06 -35.84 -9.66
C SER A 515 -1.05 -34.75 -9.38
N VAL A 516 -1.51 -33.71 -8.72
CA VAL A 516 -0.67 -32.56 -8.27
C VAL A 516 -0.65 -32.56 -6.75
N ARG A 517 0.53 -32.46 -6.19
CA ARG A 517 0.71 -32.31 -4.73
C ARG A 517 0.57 -30.85 -4.34
N GLY A 518 -0.18 -30.61 -3.30
CA GLY A 518 -0.41 -29.28 -2.76
C GLY A 518 -0.49 -29.29 -1.24
N ASN A 519 -0.92 -28.17 -0.68
CA ASN A 519 -1.00 -27.99 0.75
C ASN A 519 -2.32 -27.36 1.14
N GLN A 520 -2.93 -27.93 2.16
CA GLN A 520 -4.10 -27.38 2.82
C GLN A 520 -3.65 -26.61 4.06
N PHE A 521 -3.95 -25.31 4.07
CA PHE A 521 -3.81 -24.45 5.23
C PHE A 521 -5.11 -24.45 6.03
N LYS A 522 -5.02 -24.85 7.28
CA LYS A 522 -6.14 -24.79 8.22
C LYS A 522 -5.86 -23.71 9.24
N LEU A 523 -6.72 -22.70 9.29
CA LEU A 523 -6.67 -21.65 10.27
C LEU A 523 -7.87 -21.78 11.22
N VAL A 524 -7.63 -21.67 12.50
CA VAL A 524 -8.67 -21.50 13.51
C VAL A 524 -8.69 -20.03 13.90
N THR A 525 -9.84 -19.41 13.76
CA THR A 525 -10.04 -17.99 14.07
C THR A 525 -11.21 -17.81 15.02
N ASN A 526 -11.29 -16.63 15.63
CA ASN A 526 -12.42 -16.25 16.46
C ASN A 526 -12.92 -14.86 15.99
N SER A 527 -14.07 -14.84 15.34
CA SER A 527 -14.64 -13.63 14.73
C SER A 527 -15.01 -12.53 15.73
N LYS A 528 -15.07 -12.82 17.02
CA LYS A 528 -15.27 -11.81 18.09
C LYS A 528 -14.13 -10.81 18.21
N PHE A 529 -12.94 -11.15 17.72
CA PHE A 529 -11.77 -10.29 17.69
C PHE A 529 -11.69 -9.39 16.45
N PHE A 530 -12.63 -9.55 15.52
CA PHE A 530 -12.77 -8.76 14.30
C PHE A 530 -13.98 -7.81 14.44
N VAL A 531 -14.14 -6.90 13.49
CA VAL A 531 -15.32 -6.03 13.45
C VAL A 531 -16.60 -6.88 13.33
N ASN A 532 -16.54 -7.91 12.48
CA ASN A 532 -17.56 -8.95 12.32
C ASN A 532 -16.98 -10.15 11.54
N GLU A 533 -17.80 -11.15 11.30
CA GLU A 533 -17.49 -12.34 10.48
C GLU A 533 -16.97 -11.98 9.07
N GLY A 534 -17.53 -10.92 8.46
CA GLY A 534 -17.12 -10.45 7.14
C GLY A 534 -15.72 -9.84 7.11
N ASP A 535 -15.28 -9.19 8.19
CA ASP A 535 -13.92 -8.65 8.30
C ASP A 535 -12.88 -9.78 8.45
N MET A 536 -13.20 -10.82 9.22
CA MET A 536 -12.41 -12.05 9.29
C MET A 536 -12.33 -12.74 7.91
N PHE A 537 -13.47 -12.87 7.21
CA PHE A 537 -13.53 -13.48 5.89
C PHE A 537 -12.71 -12.70 4.84
N LEU A 538 -12.75 -11.37 4.90
CA LEU A 538 -11.92 -10.54 4.03
C LEU A 538 -10.42 -10.79 4.27
N MET A 539 -9.99 -10.77 5.54
CA MET A 539 -8.59 -11.04 5.88
C MET A 539 -8.17 -12.43 5.40
N ALA A 540 -9.02 -13.44 5.60
CA ALA A 540 -8.77 -14.80 5.13
C ALA A 540 -8.70 -14.87 3.59
N THR A 541 -9.51 -14.10 2.86
CA THR A 541 -9.45 -14.00 1.39
C THR A 541 -8.12 -13.42 0.93
N VAL A 542 -7.63 -12.36 1.57
CA VAL A 542 -6.31 -11.78 1.28
C VAL A 542 -5.19 -12.77 1.61
N LEU A 543 -5.29 -13.49 2.73
CA LEU A 543 -4.34 -14.54 3.09
C LEU A 543 -4.33 -15.69 2.09
N ASN A 544 -5.48 -16.11 1.57
CA ASN A 544 -5.57 -17.15 0.54
C ASN A 544 -4.79 -16.77 -0.71
N GLU A 545 -4.92 -15.52 -1.18
CA GLU A 545 -4.15 -15.02 -2.32
C GLU A 545 -2.66 -14.88 -1.99
N PHE A 546 -2.31 -14.43 -0.78
CA PHE A 546 -0.93 -14.38 -0.31
C PHE A 546 -0.27 -15.76 -0.32
N ILE A 547 -0.95 -16.79 0.22
CA ILE A 547 -0.45 -18.17 0.27
C ILE A 547 -0.28 -18.72 -1.14
N ARG A 548 -1.22 -18.45 -2.06
CA ARG A 548 -1.13 -18.82 -3.47
C ARG A 548 0.15 -18.30 -4.12
N LEU A 549 0.43 -17.03 -3.94
CA LEU A 549 1.63 -16.40 -4.49
C LEU A 549 2.92 -16.99 -3.91
N TYR A 550 2.88 -17.47 -2.67
CA TYR A 550 4.02 -18.07 -1.98
C TYR A 550 4.30 -19.51 -2.40
N SER A 551 3.34 -20.18 -3.03
CA SER A 551 3.48 -21.56 -3.48
C SER A 551 4.06 -21.68 -4.87
N SER A 552 4.84 -22.74 -5.11
CA SER A 552 5.47 -22.98 -6.41
C SER A 552 4.44 -23.28 -7.51
N VAL A 553 4.78 -23.00 -8.76
CA VAL A 553 3.94 -23.20 -9.96
C VAL A 553 3.45 -24.66 -10.09
N ASN A 554 4.22 -25.63 -9.59
CA ASN A 554 3.88 -27.06 -9.66
C ASN A 554 3.10 -27.55 -8.44
N SER A 555 2.62 -26.65 -7.59
CA SER A 555 1.87 -26.95 -6.38
C SER A 555 0.56 -26.16 -6.36
N PHE A 556 -0.38 -26.59 -5.53
CA PHE A 556 -1.59 -25.82 -5.27
C PHE A 556 -1.77 -25.59 -3.77
N THR A 557 -2.60 -24.64 -3.43
CA THR A 557 -2.98 -24.32 -2.05
C THR A 557 -4.49 -24.32 -1.90
N GLU A 558 -4.95 -24.76 -0.75
CA GLU A 558 -6.33 -24.64 -0.29
C GLU A 558 -6.32 -23.99 1.09
N LEU A 559 -7.20 -23.03 1.32
CA LEU A 559 -7.39 -22.43 2.62
C LEU A 559 -8.72 -22.89 3.21
N GLU A 560 -8.69 -23.38 4.44
CA GLU A 560 -9.83 -23.71 5.28
C GLU A 560 -9.73 -22.88 6.57
N VAL A 561 -10.78 -22.13 6.89
CA VAL A 561 -10.85 -21.34 8.13
C VAL A 561 -12.03 -21.81 8.95
N PHE A 562 -11.76 -22.20 10.18
CA PHE A 562 -12.77 -22.56 11.17
C PHE A 562 -12.95 -21.38 12.15
N ASP A 563 -14.15 -20.88 12.27
CA ASP A 563 -14.49 -19.83 13.25
C ASP A 563 -15.03 -20.45 14.53
N GLU A 564 -14.29 -20.32 15.64
CA GLU A 564 -14.70 -20.82 16.94
C GLU A 564 -15.95 -20.12 17.50
N ALA A 565 -16.19 -18.88 17.12
CA ALA A 565 -17.31 -18.09 17.65
C ALA A 565 -18.66 -18.55 17.08
N THR A 566 -18.70 -18.92 15.79
CA THR A 566 -19.91 -19.32 15.07
C THR A 566 -19.98 -20.82 14.81
N GLY A 567 -18.83 -21.53 14.88
CA GLY A 567 -18.70 -22.94 14.51
C GLY A 567 -18.75 -23.18 13.00
N GLU A 568 -18.67 -22.13 12.18
CA GLU A 568 -18.70 -22.24 10.72
C GLU A 568 -17.33 -22.54 10.13
N VAL A 569 -17.32 -23.25 9.00
CA VAL A 569 -16.13 -23.55 8.20
C VAL A 569 -16.21 -22.82 6.87
N TYR A 570 -15.19 -22.04 6.56
CA TYR A 570 -15.02 -21.33 5.30
C TYR A 570 -13.96 -22.04 4.46
N ASN A 571 -14.30 -22.34 3.21
CA ASN A 571 -13.40 -23.01 2.28
C ASN A 571 -13.20 -22.15 1.04
N TRP A 572 -11.96 -21.93 0.64
CA TRP A 572 -11.59 -21.32 -0.63
C TRP A 572 -11.24 -22.42 -1.65
N ALA A 573 -11.52 -22.15 -2.91
CA ALA A 573 -11.18 -23.07 -3.99
C ALA A 573 -9.65 -23.25 -4.09
N SER A 574 -9.22 -24.42 -4.55
CA SER A 574 -7.81 -24.70 -4.80
C SER A 574 -7.22 -23.72 -5.82
N LEU A 575 -6.14 -23.07 -5.46
CA LEU A 575 -5.40 -22.13 -6.29
C LEU A 575 -4.04 -22.70 -6.65
N ILE A 576 -3.67 -22.62 -7.94
CA ILE A 576 -2.34 -23.02 -8.40
C ILE A 576 -1.34 -21.94 -8.00
N GLY A 577 -0.20 -22.38 -7.47
CA GLY A 577 0.90 -21.50 -7.07
C GLY A 577 1.49 -20.73 -8.26
N GLN A 578 2.13 -19.60 -7.98
CA GLN A 578 2.70 -18.72 -9.00
C GLN A 578 4.20 -18.48 -8.83
N GLN A 579 4.78 -18.93 -7.73
CA GLN A 579 6.22 -18.74 -7.51
C GLN A 579 7.02 -19.63 -8.45
N THR A 580 7.84 -19.03 -9.30
CA THR A 580 8.82 -19.76 -10.11
C THR A 580 9.90 -20.33 -9.19
N ILE A 581 10.21 -21.62 -9.37
CA ILE A 581 11.34 -22.24 -8.68
C ILE A 581 12.61 -21.63 -9.25
N LEU A 582 13.34 -20.87 -8.43
CA LEU A 582 14.68 -20.38 -8.74
C LEU A 582 15.70 -21.50 -8.69
#